data_65036aaefa8273d155fe83e08f3d53e0
#
_entry.id   65036aaefa8273d155fe83e08f3d53e0
#
_cell.length_a   1.000
_cell.length_b   1.000
_cell.length_c   1.000
_cell.angle_alpha   90.00
_cell.angle_beta   90.00
_cell.angle_gamma   90.00
#
_symmetry.space_group_name_H-M   'P 1'
#
loop_
_entity.id
_entity.type
_entity.pdbx_description
1 polymer ?
#
loop_
_entity_poly.entity_id
_entity_poly.type
_entity_poly.pdbx_seq_one_letter_code
_entity_poly.pdbx_strand_id
1 'polypeptide(L)'
;MEVEKIMRALEQKHPGESEYLQAVREVLLSVEEVYNKHPEFEKAKIIERLVEPERILTFRVPWVDDKGEVQVNLGYRVQYNSAIGPYKGGLRFHPSVNLSILKFLGFEQTFKNALTTLPMGGGKGGSDFSIRGKSDAEVMRFCQAFMLELHKVIGPDMDVPAGDIGVGGREIGYLFGMYKKLTHQYQGVLTGKGLEWGGSILRPEATGYGALYFVHQMLDTHGIDIKGKTVAISGFGNVAWGAAKKATELGAKVVTISGPDGYIYDPAGLDAEKIEYRLELRASGNDVCEPYAEEFEGATFYEGKKPWEVKVDIALPCATQNELNGDDADMLLANKTLCVAEVSNMGCTAEAVDKFIAAGQLFAPGKAVNAGGVATSGLEMTQNSMRLSWSGAEVDEKLHTIMANIHEQCVKYGKEPNGYINYVKGANIAGFMKVAHAMMAQGIV
;
A
#
# COMPACT_ATOMS: atom_id res chain seq x y z
N MET A 1 -13.22 11.74 23.73
CA MET A 1 -12.51 10.44 23.70
C MET A 1 -11.29 10.53 24.60
N GLU A 2 -11.03 9.50 25.40
CA GLU A 2 -9.80 9.39 26.21
C GLU A 2 -8.96 8.24 25.66
N VAL A 3 -8.03 8.53 24.78
CA VAL A 3 -7.25 7.53 24.04
C VAL A 3 -6.57 6.54 24.98
N GLU A 4 -5.92 7.03 26.04
CA GLU A 4 -5.20 6.16 27.00
C GLU A 4 -6.11 5.18 27.74
N LYS A 5 -7.35 5.56 27.99
CA LYS A 5 -8.34 4.65 28.63
C LYS A 5 -8.77 3.55 27.68
N ILE A 6 -9.00 3.89 26.42
CA ILE A 6 -9.35 2.93 25.35
C ILE A 6 -8.19 1.96 25.15
N MET A 7 -6.97 2.48 25.05
CA MET A 7 -5.78 1.66 24.82
C MET A 7 -5.54 0.67 25.96
N ARG A 8 -5.66 1.10 27.23
CA ARG A 8 -5.54 0.17 28.39
C ARG A 8 -6.56 -0.98 28.33
N ALA A 9 -7.80 -0.68 27.91
CA ALA A 9 -8.82 -1.72 27.76
C ALA A 9 -8.49 -2.70 26.62
N LEU A 10 -7.97 -2.19 25.51
CA LEU A 10 -7.54 -3.01 24.37
C LEU A 10 -6.31 -3.87 24.70
N GLU A 11 -5.32 -3.32 25.40
CA GLU A 11 -4.12 -4.05 25.83
C GLU A 11 -4.47 -5.25 26.74
N GLN A 12 -5.45 -5.08 27.63
CA GLN A 12 -5.96 -6.17 28.47
C GLN A 12 -6.70 -7.23 27.65
N LYS A 13 -7.41 -6.83 26.60
CA LYS A 13 -8.20 -7.72 25.77
C LYS A 13 -7.36 -8.44 24.70
N HIS A 14 -6.30 -7.81 24.23
CA HIS A 14 -5.41 -8.29 23.17
C HIS A 14 -3.94 -8.34 23.60
N PRO A 15 -3.61 -9.13 24.64
CA PRO A 15 -2.25 -9.19 25.15
C PRO A 15 -1.30 -9.76 24.09
N GLY A 16 -0.14 -9.09 23.92
CA GLY A 16 0.90 -9.54 22.98
C GLY A 16 0.69 -9.13 21.51
N GLU A 17 -0.38 -8.41 21.19
CA GLU A 17 -0.64 -7.93 19.82
C GLU A 17 -0.04 -6.51 19.61
N SER A 18 1.28 -6.39 19.74
CA SER A 18 1.99 -5.10 19.80
C SER A 18 1.80 -4.25 18.53
N GLU A 19 1.91 -4.86 17.35
CA GLU A 19 1.78 -4.14 16.07
C GLU A 19 0.37 -3.59 15.87
N TYR A 20 -0.64 -4.38 16.24
CA TYR A 20 -2.03 -3.95 16.17
C TYR A 20 -2.34 -2.82 17.14
N LEU A 21 -1.91 -2.95 18.39
CA LEU A 21 -2.14 -1.96 19.44
C LEU A 21 -1.45 -0.63 19.11
N GLN A 22 -0.24 -0.66 18.55
CA GLN A 22 0.47 0.53 18.10
C GLN A 22 -0.30 1.25 16.98
N ALA A 23 -0.75 0.54 15.96
CA ALA A 23 -1.49 1.14 14.86
C ALA A 23 -2.82 1.78 15.31
N VAL A 24 -3.54 1.12 16.22
CA VAL A 24 -4.76 1.67 16.80
C VAL A 24 -4.45 2.97 17.55
N ARG A 25 -3.42 2.97 18.41
CA ARG A 25 -3.01 4.17 19.17
C ARG A 25 -2.71 5.35 18.24
N GLU A 26 -1.92 5.13 17.20
CA GLU A 26 -1.52 6.17 16.25
C GLU A 26 -2.74 6.81 15.54
N VAL A 27 -3.68 5.99 15.11
CA VAL A 27 -4.91 6.49 14.47
C VAL A 27 -5.79 7.22 15.48
N LEU A 28 -6.01 6.66 16.68
CA LEU A 28 -6.85 7.30 17.70
C LEU A 28 -6.31 8.67 18.11
N LEU A 29 -5.00 8.82 18.29
CA LEU A 29 -4.36 10.11 18.57
C LEU A 29 -4.59 11.12 17.45
N SER A 30 -4.52 10.70 16.19
CA SER A 30 -4.69 11.58 15.05
C SER A 30 -6.15 12.04 14.83
N VAL A 31 -7.13 11.27 15.30
CA VAL A 31 -8.57 11.58 15.11
C VAL A 31 -9.26 12.10 16.37
N GLU A 32 -8.57 12.15 17.52
CA GLU A 32 -9.16 12.54 18.81
C GLU A 32 -9.87 13.87 18.77
N GLU A 33 -9.22 14.90 18.20
CA GLU A 33 -9.78 16.24 18.12
C GLU A 33 -11.10 16.27 17.31
N VAL A 34 -11.12 15.64 16.15
CA VAL A 34 -12.30 15.61 15.29
C VAL A 34 -13.41 14.74 15.90
N TYR A 35 -13.06 13.61 16.50
CA TYR A 35 -14.03 12.74 17.19
C TYR A 35 -14.76 13.49 18.31
N ASN A 36 -14.03 14.28 19.11
CA ASN A 36 -14.62 15.04 20.23
C ASN A 36 -15.59 16.15 19.80
N LYS A 37 -15.57 16.55 18.52
CA LYS A 37 -16.56 17.46 17.93
C LYS A 37 -17.85 16.76 17.51
N HIS A 38 -17.91 15.42 17.60
CA HIS A 38 -19.02 14.58 17.17
C HIS A 38 -19.54 13.71 18.32
N PRO A 39 -20.34 14.25 19.25
CA PRO A 39 -20.85 13.49 20.41
C PRO A 39 -21.74 12.31 19.99
N GLU A 40 -22.32 12.35 18.79
CA GLU A 40 -23.07 11.23 18.20
C GLU A 40 -22.21 10.00 17.96
N PHE A 41 -20.91 10.15 17.68
CA PHE A 41 -19.99 9.02 17.51
C PHE A 41 -19.77 8.27 18.82
N GLU A 42 -19.65 8.97 19.93
CA GLU A 42 -19.50 8.36 21.26
C GLU A 42 -20.76 7.59 21.65
N LYS A 43 -21.94 8.17 21.38
CA LYS A 43 -23.22 7.53 21.65
C LYS A 43 -23.40 6.24 20.84
N ALA A 44 -22.91 6.20 19.61
CA ALA A 44 -22.97 5.04 18.74
C ALA A 44 -21.81 4.06 18.94
N LYS A 45 -20.89 4.32 19.88
CA LYS A 45 -19.73 3.49 20.15
C LYS A 45 -18.84 3.25 18.91
N ILE A 46 -18.66 4.29 18.09
CA ILE A 46 -17.93 4.18 16.83
C ILE A 46 -16.51 3.67 17.04
N ILE A 47 -15.78 4.21 18.02
CA ILE A 47 -14.40 3.77 18.28
C ILE A 47 -14.36 2.32 18.77
N GLU A 48 -15.18 1.96 19.74
CA GLU A 48 -15.20 0.61 20.29
C GLU A 48 -15.56 -0.45 19.24
N ARG A 49 -16.39 -0.09 18.26
CA ARG A 49 -16.73 -0.96 17.12
C ARG A 49 -15.63 -0.95 16.06
N LEU A 50 -14.97 0.16 15.84
CA LEU A 50 -13.96 0.34 14.80
C LEU A 50 -12.63 -0.35 15.16
N VAL A 51 -12.27 -0.36 16.45
CA VAL A 51 -11.02 -0.98 16.91
C VAL A 51 -11.12 -2.52 17.08
N GLU A 52 -12.24 -3.10 16.75
CA GLU A 52 -12.41 -4.55 16.71
C GLU A 52 -12.74 -4.97 15.28
N PRO A 53 -12.06 -5.99 14.72
CA PRO A 53 -12.45 -6.53 13.43
C PRO A 53 -13.84 -7.17 13.51
N GLU A 54 -14.64 -7.03 12.44
CA GLU A 54 -15.97 -7.64 12.38
C GLU A 54 -15.91 -9.17 12.48
N ARG A 55 -14.90 -9.78 11.81
CA ARG A 55 -14.72 -11.24 11.82
C ARG A 55 -13.25 -11.61 11.65
N ILE A 56 -12.84 -12.66 12.33
CA ILE A 56 -11.52 -13.28 12.16
C ILE A 56 -11.72 -14.77 11.90
N LEU A 57 -11.09 -15.27 10.85
CA LEU A 57 -11.01 -16.69 10.55
C LEU A 57 -9.57 -17.14 10.72
N THR A 58 -9.39 -18.21 11.47
CA THR A 58 -8.12 -18.93 11.60
C THR A 58 -8.37 -20.37 11.27
N PHE A 59 -7.58 -20.94 10.38
CA PHE A 59 -7.76 -22.30 9.91
C PHE A 59 -6.43 -23.00 9.67
N ARG A 60 -6.44 -24.30 9.78
CA ARG A 60 -5.30 -25.16 9.50
C ARG A 60 -5.24 -25.46 8.00
N VAL A 61 -4.03 -25.39 7.44
CA VAL A 61 -3.75 -25.68 6.02
C VAL A 61 -2.78 -26.84 5.93
N PRO A 62 -3.24 -28.09 5.87
CA PRO A 62 -2.38 -29.25 5.59
C PRO A 62 -2.16 -29.38 4.07
N TRP A 63 -0.92 -29.66 3.69
CA TRP A 63 -0.54 -29.87 2.30
C TRP A 63 0.64 -30.85 2.21
N VAL A 64 0.97 -31.35 1.02
CA VAL A 64 2.03 -32.33 0.82
C VAL A 64 3.14 -31.72 -0.02
N ASP A 65 4.38 -31.81 0.46
CA ASP A 65 5.56 -31.32 -0.25
C ASP A 65 6.01 -32.28 -1.39
N ASP A 66 7.06 -31.90 -2.10
CA ASP A 66 7.60 -32.70 -3.22
C ASP A 66 8.25 -34.02 -2.78
N LYS A 67 8.53 -34.17 -1.49
CA LYS A 67 9.05 -35.44 -0.91
C LYS A 67 7.93 -36.38 -0.47
N GLY A 68 6.68 -35.93 -0.58
CA GLY A 68 5.52 -36.68 -0.09
C GLY A 68 5.25 -36.53 1.41
N GLU A 69 5.91 -35.58 2.08
CA GLU A 69 5.73 -35.32 3.51
C GLU A 69 4.59 -34.34 3.74
N VAL A 70 3.81 -34.57 4.80
CA VAL A 70 2.72 -33.69 5.19
C VAL A 70 3.28 -32.49 5.92
N GLN A 71 2.93 -31.32 5.42
CA GLN A 71 3.21 -30.03 6.01
C GLN A 71 1.92 -29.40 6.55
N VAL A 72 2.03 -28.59 7.60
CA VAL A 72 0.88 -27.92 8.23
C VAL A 72 1.22 -26.46 8.50
N ASN A 73 0.45 -25.56 7.89
CA ASN A 73 0.52 -24.13 8.12
C ASN A 73 -0.78 -23.62 8.72
N LEU A 74 -0.75 -22.41 9.27
CA LEU A 74 -1.94 -21.67 9.67
C LEU A 74 -2.34 -20.66 8.59
N GLY A 75 -3.62 -20.62 8.29
CA GLY A 75 -4.21 -19.63 7.43
C GLY A 75 -5.12 -18.67 8.21
N TYR A 76 -5.19 -17.42 7.74
CA TYR A 76 -5.95 -16.36 8.38
C TYR A 76 -6.69 -15.51 7.37
N ARG A 77 -7.89 -15.03 7.74
CA ARG A 77 -8.55 -13.91 7.09
C ARG A 77 -9.17 -13.02 8.15
N VAL A 78 -8.71 -11.78 8.21
CA VAL A 78 -9.29 -10.71 9.02
C VAL A 78 -10.22 -9.91 8.14
N GLN A 79 -11.52 -10.04 8.35
CA GLN A 79 -12.58 -9.24 7.75
C GLN A 79 -12.81 -8.07 8.69
N TYR A 80 -12.11 -6.96 8.42
CA TYR A 80 -11.95 -5.93 9.44
C TYR A 80 -13.16 -5.01 9.54
N ASN A 81 -13.57 -4.39 8.44
CA ASN A 81 -14.69 -3.46 8.42
C ASN A 81 -15.35 -3.43 7.02
N SER A 82 -16.65 -3.55 6.97
CA SER A 82 -17.44 -3.59 5.73
C SER A 82 -18.33 -2.36 5.52
N ALA A 83 -18.20 -1.33 6.33
CA ALA A 83 -19.08 -0.15 6.27
C ALA A 83 -19.04 0.58 4.92
N ILE A 84 -17.90 0.54 4.22
CA ILE A 84 -17.74 1.22 2.91
C ILE A 84 -17.99 0.27 1.72
N GLY A 85 -17.89 -1.03 1.93
CA GLY A 85 -18.05 -2.03 0.85
C GLY A 85 -17.46 -3.38 1.24
N PRO A 86 -17.35 -4.32 0.30
CA PRO A 86 -16.77 -5.63 0.55
C PRO A 86 -15.39 -5.52 1.20
N TYR A 87 -15.06 -6.45 2.09
CA TYR A 87 -13.72 -6.51 2.65
C TYR A 87 -12.69 -6.60 1.53
N LYS A 88 -11.67 -5.77 1.55
CA LYS A 88 -10.65 -5.70 0.52
C LYS A 88 -9.27 -5.57 1.12
N GLY A 89 -8.36 -6.42 0.71
CA GLY A 89 -6.96 -6.39 1.12
C GLY A 89 -6.21 -7.66 0.79
N GLY A 90 -4.88 -7.58 0.78
CA GLY A 90 -3.99 -8.63 0.31
C GLY A 90 -3.92 -9.87 1.20
N LEU A 91 -3.43 -10.95 0.60
CA LEU A 91 -2.96 -12.15 1.28
C LEU A 91 -1.43 -12.11 1.33
N ARG A 92 -0.85 -12.35 2.50
CA ARG A 92 0.61 -12.42 2.71
C ARG A 92 1.03 -13.85 3.02
N PHE A 93 1.97 -14.40 2.24
CA PHE A 93 2.60 -15.68 2.53
C PHE A 93 4.05 -15.45 2.97
N HIS A 94 4.26 -15.43 4.27
CA HIS A 94 5.55 -15.17 4.86
C HIS A 94 5.64 -15.77 6.28
N PRO A 95 6.79 -16.33 6.70
CA PRO A 95 6.92 -16.95 8.04
C PRO A 95 6.61 -16.04 9.22
N SER A 96 6.72 -14.72 9.06
CA SER A 96 6.41 -13.74 10.10
C SER A 96 4.91 -13.48 10.28
N VAL A 97 4.04 -14.03 9.43
CA VAL A 97 2.59 -13.80 9.51
C VAL A 97 2.03 -14.34 10.81
N ASN A 98 1.35 -13.48 11.54
CA ASN A 98 0.60 -13.78 12.74
C ASN A 98 -0.67 -12.91 12.80
N LEU A 99 -1.53 -13.16 13.75
CA LEU A 99 -2.80 -12.46 13.87
C LEU A 99 -2.63 -10.96 14.16
N SER A 100 -1.67 -10.58 15.02
CA SER A 100 -1.40 -9.17 15.34
C SER A 100 -1.06 -8.35 14.09
N ILE A 101 -0.15 -8.87 13.26
CA ILE A 101 0.24 -8.24 11.99
C ILE A 101 -0.96 -8.11 11.04
N LEU A 102 -1.79 -9.15 10.93
CA LEU A 102 -2.93 -9.11 10.01
C LEU A 102 -4.07 -8.21 10.51
N LYS A 103 -4.28 -8.11 11.82
CA LYS A 103 -5.21 -7.13 12.42
C LYS A 103 -4.72 -5.70 12.17
N PHE A 104 -3.43 -5.43 12.43
CA PHE A 104 -2.79 -4.16 12.10
C PHE A 104 -3.03 -3.78 10.64
N LEU A 105 -2.66 -4.66 9.72
CA LEU A 105 -2.77 -4.39 8.29
C LEU A 105 -4.23 -4.24 7.82
N GLY A 106 -5.16 -5.00 8.40
CA GLY A 106 -6.60 -4.90 8.11
C GLY A 106 -7.20 -3.57 8.60
N PHE A 107 -6.80 -3.14 9.78
CA PHE A 107 -7.19 -1.84 10.35
C PHE A 107 -6.71 -0.67 9.46
N GLU A 108 -5.43 -0.64 9.12
CA GLU A 108 -4.85 0.37 8.23
C GLU A 108 -5.49 0.34 6.83
N GLN A 109 -5.76 -0.86 6.31
CA GLN A 109 -6.38 -1.04 5.00
C GLN A 109 -7.79 -0.45 4.93
N THR A 110 -8.54 -0.48 6.03
CA THR A 110 -9.88 0.13 6.12
C THR A 110 -9.84 1.61 5.78
N PHE A 111 -8.91 2.36 6.35
CA PHE A 111 -8.78 3.81 6.09
C PHE A 111 -8.18 4.11 4.73
N LYS A 112 -7.20 3.33 4.31
CA LYS A 112 -6.59 3.46 2.97
C LYS A 112 -7.64 3.27 1.87
N ASN A 113 -8.47 2.23 1.98
CA ASN A 113 -9.54 1.97 1.01
C ASN A 113 -10.61 3.06 1.03
N ALA A 114 -10.94 3.58 2.21
CA ALA A 114 -11.90 4.67 2.35
C ALA A 114 -11.47 5.95 1.61
N LEU A 115 -10.17 6.23 1.55
CA LEU A 115 -9.62 7.38 0.82
C LEU A 115 -9.83 7.29 -0.70
N THR A 116 -9.88 6.08 -1.27
CA THR A 116 -10.01 5.89 -2.73
C THR A 116 -11.35 6.34 -3.30
N THR A 117 -12.32 6.63 -2.46
CA THR A 117 -13.74 6.89 -2.83
C THR A 117 -14.48 5.69 -3.42
N LEU A 118 -13.78 4.61 -3.69
CA LEU A 118 -14.38 3.36 -4.20
C LEU A 118 -15.06 2.57 -3.07
N PRO A 119 -16.09 1.76 -3.38
CA PRO A 119 -16.83 0.99 -2.38
C PRO A 119 -16.06 -0.26 -1.95
N MET A 120 -15.05 -0.08 -1.11
CA MET A 120 -14.19 -1.13 -0.59
C MET A 120 -14.00 -0.97 0.92
N GLY A 121 -14.35 -1.98 1.68
CA GLY A 121 -14.03 -2.10 3.09
C GLY A 121 -12.58 -2.52 3.33
N GLY A 122 -12.25 -2.88 4.56
CA GLY A 122 -10.91 -3.32 4.96
C GLY A 122 -10.85 -4.80 5.30
N GLY A 123 -9.83 -5.47 4.82
CA GLY A 123 -9.53 -6.86 5.16
C GLY A 123 -8.06 -7.18 4.92
N LYS A 124 -7.58 -8.24 5.57
CA LYS A 124 -6.22 -8.75 5.39
C LYS A 124 -6.19 -10.23 5.70
N GLY A 125 -5.31 -10.96 5.03
CA GLY A 125 -5.16 -12.38 5.30
C GLY A 125 -3.77 -12.89 4.98
N GLY A 126 -3.58 -14.18 5.11
CA GLY A 126 -2.32 -14.80 4.79
C GLY A 126 -2.03 -16.08 5.57
N SER A 127 -0.78 -16.47 5.54
CA SER A 127 -0.28 -17.67 6.18
C SER A 127 1.19 -17.51 6.55
N ASP A 128 1.64 -18.26 7.56
CA ASP A 128 3.04 -18.44 7.90
C ASP A 128 3.84 -19.28 6.88
N PHE A 129 3.22 -19.67 5.78
CA PHE A 129 3.84 -20.35 4.66
C PHE A 129 4.86 -19.46 3.95
N SER A 130 6.03 -20.03 3.61
CA SER A 130 7.05 -19.36 2.80
C SER A 130 7.10 -19.94 1.39
N ILE A 131 7.05 -19.09 0.37
CA ILE A 131 7.26 -19.50 -1.02
C ILE A 131 8.74 -19.73 -1.35
N ARG A 132 9.66 -19.24 -0.50
CA ARG A 132 11.10 -19.35 -0.77
C ARG A 132 11.53 -20.82 -0.70
N GLY A 133 12.25 -21.27 -1.73
CA GLY A 133 12.77 -22.63 -1.83
C GLY A 133 11.69 -23.69 -2.11
N LYS A 134 10.47 -23.27 -2.46
CA LYS A 134 9.39 -24.18 -2.88
C LYS A 134 9.28 -24.25 -4.40
N SER A 135 8.96 -25.43 -4.89
CA SER A 135 8.62 -25.61 -6.30
C SER A 135 7.27 -24.98 -6.65
N ASP A 136 7.02 -24.74 -7.93
CA ASP A 136 5.71 -24.27 -8.40
C ASP A 136 4.60 -25.26 -8.03
N ALA A 137 4.88 -26.56 -8.06
CA ALA A 137 3.94 -27.58 -7.66
C ALA A 137 3.61 -27.55 -6.17
N GLU A 138 4.59 -27.32 -5.31
CA GLU A 138 4.38 -27.12 -3.86
C GLU A 138 3.54 -25.89 -3.59
N VAL A 139 3.86 -24.74 -4.21
CA VAL A 139 3.11 -23.49 -4.06
C VAL A 139 1.66 -23.68 -4.56
N MET A 140 1.47 -24.37 -5.68
CA MET A 140 0.13 -24.66 -6.19
C MET A 140 -0.68 -25.52 -5.20
N ARG A 141 -0.10 -26.59 -4.67
CA ARG A 141 -0.79 -27.46 -3.68
C ARG A 141 -1.14 -26.68 -2.41
N PHE A 142 -0.22 -25.83 -1.93
CA PHE A 142 -0.50 -24.98 -0.78
C PHE A 142 -1.66 -24.01 -1.07
N CYS A 143 -1.63 -23.28 -2.19
CA CYS A 143 -2.71 -22.35 -2.59
C CYS A 143 -4.06 -23.07 -2.70
N GLN A 144 -4.08 -24.26 -3.24
CA GLN A 144 -5.31 -25.08 -3.33
C GLN A 144 -5.83 -25.48 -1.95
N ALA A 145 -4.95 -25.94 -1.06
CA ALA A 145 -5.30 -26.29 0.32
C ALA A 145 -5.78 -25.07 1.12
N PHE A 146 -5.14 -23.91 0.96
CA PHE A 146 -5.54 -22.65 1.57
C PHE A 146 -6.96 -22.21 1.09
N MET A 147 -7.23 -22.33 -0.19
CA MET A 147 -8.53 -21.95 -0.77
C MET A 147 -9.67 -22.88 -0.38
N LEU A 148 -9.40 -24.13 -0.01
CA LEU A 148 -10.43 -25.06 0.52
C LEU A 148 -11.17 -24.48 1.73
N GLU A 149 -10.49 -23.71 2.56
CA GLU A 149 -11.11 -23.04 3.69
C GLU A 149 -11.57 -21.61 3.34
N LEU A 150 -10.76 -20.86 2.63
CA LEU A 150 -11.02 -19.46 2.35
C LEU A 150 -12.25 -19.24 1.45
N HIS A 151 -12.52 -20.13 0.47
CA HIS A 151 -13.62 -19.95 -0.49
C HIS A 151 -15.01 -19.82 0.16
N LYS A 152 -15.17 -20.33 1.38
CA LYS A 152 -16.45 -20.29 2.12
C LYS A 152 -16.84 -18.89 2.57
N VAL A 153 -15.90 -17.96 2.61
CA VAL A 153 -16.07 -16.65 3.23
C VAL A 153 -15.62 -15.49 2.33
N ILE A 154 -15.31 -15.75 1.07
CA ILE A 154 -14.95 -14.73 0.07
C ILE A 154 -15.92 -14.76 -1.11
N GLY A 155 -15.95 -13.67 -1.85
CA GLY A 155 -16.80 -13.52 -3.04
C GLY A 155 -16.81 -12.08 -3.51
N PRO A 156 -17.29 -11.81 -4.73
CA PRO A 156 -17.20 -10.48 -5.36
C PRO A 156 -17.88 -9.37 -4.56
N ASP A 157 -18.95 -9.69 -3.83
CA ASP A 157 -19.74 -8.72 -3.07
C ASP A 157 -19.56 -8.85 -1.55
N MET A 158 -18.68 -9.72 -1.08
CA MET A 158 -18.45 -9.96 0.33
C MET A 158 -17.01 -9.65 0.73
N ASP A 159 -16.04 -10.30 0.11
CA ASP A 159 -14.62 -10.20 0.44
C ASP A 159 -13.77 -10.53 -0.78
N VAL A 160 -12.97 -9.57 -1.23
CA VAL A 160 -12.14 -9.69 -2.43
C VAL A 160 -10.67 -9.55 -2.05
N PRO A 161 -9.97 -10.66 -1.78
CA PRO A 161 -8.54 -10.64 -1.51
C PRO A 161 -7.69 -10.21 -2.72
N ALA A 162 -6.46 -9.83 -2.46
CA ALA A 162 -5.47 -9.44 -3.45
C ALA A 162 -4.10 -10.05 -3.13
N GLY A 163 -3.08 -9.74 -3.92
CA GLY A 163 -1.69 -10.06 -3.61
C GLY A 163 -1.08 -9.13 -2.55
N ASP A 164 -0.05 -9.63 -1.90
CA ASP A 164 0.83 -8.95 -0.98
C ASP A 164 2.18 -9.70 -0.95
N ILE A 165 3.02 -9.52 0.05
CA ILE A 165 4.30 -10.23 0.17
C ILE A 165 4.09 -11.75 0.04
N GLY A 166 4.82 -12.38 -0.88
CA GLY A 166 4.73 -13.82 -1.15
C GLY A 166 3.50 -14.26 -1.93
N VAL A 167 2.65 -13.32 -2.39
CA VAL A 167 1.47 -13.60 -3.22
C VAL A 167 1.46 -12.68 -4.42
N GLY A 168 2.00 -13.15 -5.52
CA GLY A 168 2.00 -12.47 -6.81
C GLY A 168 1.00 -13.08 -7.80
N GLY A 169 1.17 -12.78 -9.09
CA GLY A 169 0.27 -13.26 -10.15
C GLY A 169 0.15 -14.78 -10.22
N ARG A 170 1.25 -15.52 -9.97
CA ARG A 170 1.27 -16.98 -9.93
C ARG A 170 0.35 -17.52 -8.83
N GLU A 171 0.51 -17.03 -7.61
CA GLU A 171 -0.29 -17.43 -6.44
C GLU A 171 -1.77 -17.06 -6.63
N ILE A 172 -2.04 -15.86 -7.11
CA ILE A 172 -3.40 -15.42 -7.44
C ILE A 172 -4.03 -16.35 -8.48
N GLY A 173 -3.27 -16.78 -9.47
CA GLY A 173 -3.73 -17.76 -10.46
C GLY A 173 -4.13 -19.10 -9.84
N TYR A 174 -3.28 -19.66 -8.99
CA TYR A 174 -3.57 -20.92 -8.31
C TYR A 174 -4.77 -20.82 -7.36
N LEU A 175 -4.87 -19.70 -6.61
CA LEU A 175 -6.00 -19.43 -5.73
C LEU A 175 -7.31 -19.27 -6.52
N PHE A 176 -7.31 -18.52 -7.62
CA PHE A 176 -8.48 -18.30 -8.45
C PHE A 176 -8.95 -19.58 -9.15
N GLY A 177 -8.02 -20.37 -9.68
CA GLY A 177 -8.33 -21.65 -10.31
C GLY A 177 -9.03 -22.61 -9.35
N MET A 178 -8.58 -22.69 -8.11
CA MET A 178 -9.21 -23.52 -7.08
C MET A 178 -10.57 -22.95 -6.63
N TYR A 179 -10.69 -21.63 -6.43
CA TYR A 179 -11.97 -20.99 -6.12
C TYR A 179 -13.04 -21.32 -7.18
N LYS A 180 -12.69 -21.12 -8.46
CA LYS A 180 -13.58 -21.43 -9.58
C LYS A 180 -13.98 -22.91 -9.59
N LYS A 181 -13.04 -23.80 -9.28
CA LYS A 181 -13.31 -25.26 -9.19
C LYS A 181 -14.29 -25.60 -8.06
N LEU A 182 -14.13 -24.98 -6.90
CA LEU A 182 -14.95 -25.26 -5.72
C LEU A 182 -16.36 -24.66 -5.81
N THR A 183 -16.47 -23.47 -6.36
CA THR A 183 -17.74 -22.74 -6.43
C THR A 183 -18.55 -23.01 -7.69
N HIS A 184 -17.91 -23.57 -8.73
CA HIS A 184 -18.47 -23.71 -10.08
C HIS A 184 -18.95 -22.37 -10.68
N GLN A 185 -18.32 -21.24 -10.25
CA GLN A 185 -18.68 -19.90 -10.69
C GLN A 185 -17.44 -19.15 -11.16
N TYR A 186 -17.58 -18.41 -12.26
CA TYR A 186 -16.57 -17.47 -12.74
C TYR A 186 -16.95 -16.07 -12.26
N GLN A 187 -16.39 -15.67 -11.12
CA GLN A 187 -16.74 -14.43 -10.43
C GLN A 187 -15.55 -13.48 -10.34
N GLY A 188 -15.82 -12.19 -10.16
CA GLY A 188 -14.85 -11.15 -9.91
C GLY A 188 -14.26 -11.18 -8.49
N VAL A 189 -13.85 -12.34 -8.01
CA VAL A 189 -13.15 -12.55 -6.75
C VAL A 189 -11.64 -12.51 -7.00
N LEU A 190 -10.86 -12.07 -6.02
CA LEU A 190 -9.43 -11.82 -6.14
C LEU A 190 -9.09 -10.71 -7.16
N THR A 191 -8.11 -9.89 -6.85
CA THR A 191 -7.53 -8.90 -7.78
C THR A 191 -6.03 -9.16 -7.97
N GLY A 192 -5.48 -8.63 -9.07
CA GLY A 192 -4.16 -8.98 -9.54
C GLY A 192 -4.18 -10.18 -10.48
N LYS A 193 -5.33 -10.44 -11.10
CA LYS A 193 -5.51 -11.49 -12.10
C LYS A 193 -4.79 -11.17 -13.41
N GLY A 194 -4.48 -12.20 -14.20
CA GLY A 194 -3.96 -12.04 -15.56
C GLY A 194 -5.01 -11.45 -16.49
N LEU A 195 -4.55 -10.74 -17.53
CA LEU A 195 -5.43 -10.05 -18.49
C LEU A 195 -6.39 -11.01 -19.19
N GLU A 196 -5.96 -12.23 -19.45
CA GLU A 196 -6.75 -13.27 -20.14
C GLU A 196 -7.92 -13.80 -19.31
N TRP A 197 -7.96 -13.51 -18.00
CA TRP A 197 -8.96 -14.06 -17.10
C TRP A 197 -9.47 -13.06 -16.05
N GLY A 198 -9.63 -11.81 -16.50
CA GLY A 198 -10.33 -10.76 -15.75
C GLY A 198 -9.45 -9.77 -15.01
N GLY A 199 -8.15 -9.74 -15.29
CA GLY A 199 -7.23 -8.73 -14.76
C GLY A 199 -7.40 -7.36 -15.43
N SER A 200 -6.89 -6.32 -14.77
CA SER A 200 -6.85 -4.96 -15.27
C SER A 200 -5.46 -4.59 -15.80
N ILE A 201 -5.42 -3.80 -16.86
CA ILE A 201 -4.23 -3.11 -17.34
C ILE A 201 -3.73 -2.13 -16.27
N LEU A 202 -2.47 -1.71 -16.35
CA LEU A 202 -1.77 -0.77 -15.47
C LEU A 202 -1.58 -1.26 -14.01
N ARG A 203 -1.76 -2.55 -13.74
CA ARG A 203 -1.63 -3.05 -12.37
C ARG A 203 -0.20 -3.00 -11.82
N PRO A 204 0.86 -3.36 -12.58
CA PRO A 204 2.24 -3.25 -12.11
C PRO A 204 2.68 -1.81 -11.82
N GLU A 205 2.26 -0.86 -12.64
CA GLU A 205 2.65 0.55 -12.56
C GLU A 205 1.81 1.37 -11.57
N ALA A 206 0.62 0.88 -11.23
CA ALA A 206 -0.43 1.65 -10.58
C ALA A 206 -0.01 2.38 -9.31
N THR A 207 0.80 1.76 -8.47
CA THR A 207 1.27 2.38 -7.23
C THR A 207 2.18 3.56 -7.52
N GLY A 208 3.15 3.38 -8.40
CA GLY A 208 4.07 4.44 -8.82
C GLY A 208 3.38 5.57 -9.56
N TYR A 209 2.50 5.24 -10.50
CA TYR A 209 1.71 6.23 -11.25
C TYR A 209 0.84 7.06 -10.31
N GLY A 210 0.09 6.40 -9.43
CA GLY A 210 -0.75 7.07 -8.45
C GLY A 210 0.04 7.99 -7.52
N ALA A 211 1.22 7.57 -7.10
CA ALA A 211 2.09 8.39 -6.26
C ALA A 211 2.49 9.69 -6.96
N LEU A 212 2.86 9.63 -8.23
CA LEU A 212 3.22 10.82 -8.99
C LEU A 212 2.02 11.73 -9.27
N TYR A 213 0.82 11.19 -9.45
CA TYR A 213 -0.39 12.00 -9.53
C TYR A 213 -0.67 12.74 -8.22
N PHE A 214 -0.51 12.06 -7.08
CA PHE A 214 -0.65 12.72 -5.78
C PHE A 214 0.41 13.81 -5.56
N VAL A 215 1.68 13.53 -5.84
CA VAL A 215 2.78 14.49 -5.71
C VAL A 215 2.57 15.69 -6.63
N HIS A 216 2.12 15.48 -7.86
CA HIS A 216 1.79 16.55 -8.81
C HIS A 216 0.71 17.48 -8.23
N GLN A 217 -0.40 16.94 -7.73
CA GLN A 217 -1.46 17.72 -7.07
C GLN A 217 -0.94 18.47 -5.83
N MET A 218 -0.06 17.84 -5.05
CA MET A 218 0.53 18.48 -3.88
C MET A 218 1.42 19.67 -4.25
N LEU A 219 2.25 19.56 -5.28
CA LEU A 219 3.07 20.63 -5.79
C LEU A 219 2.24 21.76 -6.41
N ASP A 220 1.23 21.43 -7.23
CA ASP A 220 0.30 22.39 -7.84
C ASP A 220 -0.42 23.25 -6.80
N THR A 221 -0.84 22.64 -5.69
CA THR A 221 -1.48 23.35 -4.56
C THR A 221 -0.58 24.42 -3.97
N HIS A 222 0.74 24.29 -4.13
CA HIS A 222 1.73 25.25 -3.67
C HIS A 222 2.33 26.10 -4.81
N GLY A 223 1.73 26.05 -6.00
CA GLY A 223 2.20 26.80 -7.18
C GLY A 223 3.56 26.34 -7.73
N ILE A 224 3.93 25.09 -7.50
CA ILE A 224 5.20 24.50 -7.93
C ILE A 224 4.94 23.58 -9.11
N ASP A 225 5.55 23.87 -10.26
CA ASP A 225 5.52 22.98 -11.42
C ASP A 225 6.51 21.80 -11.20
N ILE A 226 6.04 20.57 -11.40
CA ILE A 226 6.87 19.37 -11.33
C ILE A 226 7.89 19.28 -12.47
N LYS A 227 7.60 19.94 -13.60
CA LYS A 227 8.47 19.92 -14.77
C LYS A 227 9.85 20.47 -14.47
N GLY A 228 10.88 19.73 -14.81
CA GLY A 228 12.27 20.08 -14.56
C GLY A 228 12.76 19.85 -13.14
N LYS A 229 11.91 19.40 -12.22
CA LYS A 229 12.31 19.04 -10.85
C LYS A 229 13.12 17.75 -10.82
N THR A 230 14.15 17.73 -9.98
CA THR A 230 14.95 16.52 -9.75
C THR A 230 14.31 15.61 -8.73
N VAL A 231 14.34 14.31 -8.99
CA VAL A 231 13.68 13.28 -8.17
C VAL A 231 14.67 12.20 -7.76
N ALA A 232 14.75 11.94 -6.45
CA ALA A 232 15.40 10.74 -5.92
C ALA A 232 14.36 9.66 -5.64
N ILE A 233 14.58 8.48 -6.19
CA ILE A 233 13.75 7.30 -5.99
C ILE A 233 14.62 6.19 -5.40
N SER A 234 14.14 5.54 -4.35
CA SER A 234 14.71 4.28 -3.86
C SER A 234 13.95 3.08 -4.42
N GLY A 235 14.58 1.92 -4.37
CA GLY A 235 13.95 0.64 -4.71
C GLY A 235 14.19 0.17 -6.14
N PHE A 236 13.95 -1.12 -6.31
CA PHE A 236 14.20 -1.90 -7.53
C PHE A 236 12.97 -2.63 -8.06
N GLY A 237 11.82 -2.47 -7.38
CA GLY A 237 10.56 -3.15 -7.69
C GLY A 237 9.66 -2.37 -8.68
N ASN A 238 8.47 -2.93 -8.93
CA ASN A 238 7.46 -2.32 -9.81
C ASN A 238 7.03 -0.92 -9.36
N VAL A 239 7.00 -0.68 -8.05
CA VAL A 239 6.64 0.61 -7.46
C VAL A 239 7.61 1.70 -7.91
N ALA A 240 8.92 1.45 -7.73
CA ALA A 240 9.98 2.37 -8.14
C ALA A 240 10.03 2.53 -9.67
N TRP A 241 9.83 1.46 -10.42
CA TRP A 241 9.76 1.51 -11.89
C TRP A 241 8.59 2.39 -12.36
N GLY A 242 7.38 2.16 -11.85
CA GLY A 242 6.21 2.96 -12.19
C GLY A 242 6.38 4.43 -11.80
N ALA A 243 6.96 4.70 -10.62
CA ALA A 243 7.25 6.06 -10.17
C ALA A 243 8.26 6.77 -11.09
N ALA A 244 9.35 6.11 -11.47
CA ALA A 244 10.35 6.66 -12.37
C ALA A 244 9.75 6.97 -13.76
N LYS A 245 8.98 6.03 -14.32
CA LYS A 245 8.31 6.19 -15.60
C LYS A 245 7.35 7.38 -15.61
N LYS A 246 6.46 7.47 -14.63
CA LYS A 246 5.48 8.56 -14.57
C LYS A 246 6.13 9.91 -14.26
N ALA A 247 7.15 9.96 -13.39
CA ALA A 247 7.91 11.19 -13.12
C ALA A 247 8.54 11.75 -14.40
N THR A 248 9.17 10.88 -15.20
CA THR A 248 9.78 11.26 -16.48
C THR A 248 8.72 11.72 -17.50
N GLU A 249 7.56 11.05 -17.59
CA GLU A 249 6.44 11.46 -18.44
C GLU A 249 5.90 12.85 -18.06
N LEU A 250 5.87 13.18 -16.77
CA LEU A 250 5.46 14.50 -16.25
C LEU A 250 6.54 15.58 -16.44
N GLY A 251 7.69 15.22 -16.99
CA GLY A 251 8.80 16.14 -17.26
C GLY A 251 9.74 16.38 -16.07
N ALA A 252 9.63 15.62 -15.01
CA ALA A 252 10.61 15.61 -13.93
C ALA A 252 11.85 14.80 -14.33
N LYS A 253 12.95 15.03 -13.63
CA LYS A 253 14.24 14.39 -13.87
C LYS A 253 14.57 13.43 -12.74
N VAL A 254 14.38 12.13 -12.97
CA VAL A 254 14.75 11.08 -11.99
C VAL A 254 16.25 10.86 -12.06
N VAL A 255 16.96 11.04 -10.95
CA VAL A 255 18.43 11.02 -10.92
C VAL A 255 18.99 9.87 -10.08
N THR A 256 18.15 9.07 -9.43
CA THR A 256 18.59 7.91 -8.64
C THR A 256 17.73 6.69 -8.88
N ILE A 257 18.34 5.53 -8.75
CA ILE A 257 17.72 4.23 -8.49
C ILE A 257 18.48 3.54 -7.38
N SER A 258 17.87 2.65 -6.62
CA SER A 258 18.58 1.88 -5.60
C SER A 258 18.16 0.42 -5.59
N GLY A 259 19.08 -0.44 -5.19
CA GLY A 259 18.90 -1.86 -4.96
C GLY A 259 19.40 -2.26 -3.58
N PRO A 260 19.44 -3.57 -3.26
CA PRO A 260 20.02 -4.07 -2.02
C PRO A 260 21.52 -3.81 -1.88
N ASP A 261 22.21 -3.64 -3.00
CA ASP A 261 23.65 -3.40 -3.10
C ASP A 261 24.08 -1.95 -2.89
N GLY A 262 23.17 -0.99 -3.12
CA GLY A 262 23.47 0.44 -3.01
C GLY A 262 22.56 1.29 -3.89
N TYR A 263 23.04 2.44 -4.34
CA TYR A 263 22.30 3.28 -5.26
C TYR A 263 23.13 3.83 -6.42
N ILE A 264 22.46 4.15 -7.50
CA ILE A 264 23.01 4.87 -8.65
C ILE A 264 22.62 6.33 -8.57
N TYR A 265 23.57 7.23 -8.81
CA TYR A 265 23.34 8.62 -9.13
C TYR A 265 23.67 8.87 -10.60
N ASP A 266 22.66 9.24 -11.37
CA ASP A 266 22.79 9.62 -12.79
C ASP A 266 22.34 11.08 -12.97
N PRO A 267 23.29 12.03 -13.02
CA PRO A 267 22.97 13.46 -13.15
C PRO A 267 22.31 13.82 -14.49
N ALA A 268 22.46 12.98 -15.52
CA ALA A 268 21.76 13.16 -16.79
C ALA A 268 20.26 12.87 -16.69
N GLY A 269 19.87 12.08 -15.69
CA GLY A 269 18.50 11.60 -15.48
C GLY A 269 18.22 10.32 -16.25
N LEU A 270 17.16 9.62 -15.78
CA LEU A 270 16.68 8.40 -16.40
C LEU A 270 15.71 8.74 -17.53
N ASP A 271 16.01 8.31 -18.74
CA ASP A 271 15.10 8.28 -19.89
C ASP A 271 14.42 6.90 -20.02
N ALA A 272 13.65 6.72 -21.09
CA ALA A 272 12.92 5.47 -21.33
C ALA A 272 13.86 4.25 -21.45
N GLU A 273 15.01 4.39 -22.14
CA GLU A 273 15.97 3.30 -22.30
C GLU A 273 16.57 2.85 -20.95
N LYS A 274 16.96 3.81 -20.14
CA LYS A 274 17.53 3.56 -18.80
C LYS A 274 16.51 2.94 -17.85
N ILE A 275 15.25 3.35 -17.93
CA ILE A 275 14.15 2.78 -17.15
C ILE A 275 13.87 1.34 -17.57
N GLU A 276 13.89 1.03 -18.86
CA GLU A 276 13.71 -0.34 -19.38
C GLU A 276 14.91 -1.24 -19.02
N TYR A 277 16.14 -0.74 -19.15
CA TYR A 277 17.34 -1.46 -18.73
C TYR A 277 17.27 -1.95 -17.28
N ARG A 278 16.68 -1.14 -16.41
CA ARG A 278 16.43 -1.54 -15.02
C ARG A 278 15.49 -2.73 -14.89
N LEU A 279 14.47 -2.84 -15.74
CA LEU A 279 13.60 -4.03 -15.77
C LEU A 279 14.35 -5.28 -16.24
N GLU A 280 15.26 -5.13 -17.19
CA GLU A 280 16.12 -6.23 -17.68
C GLU A 280 17.06 -6.73 -16.57
N LEU A 281 17.69 -5.81 -15.81
CA LEU A 281 18.50 -6.17 -14.65
C LEU A 281 17.71 -7.02 -13.65
N ARG A 282 16.48 -6.60 -13.36
CA ARG A 282 15.59 -7.33 -12.46
C ARG A 282 15.19 -8.70 -13.03
N ALA A 283 14.89 -8.78 -14.31
CA ALA A 283 14.51 -10.02 -14.99
C ALA A 283 15.66 -11.05 -15.02
N SER A 284 16.93 -10.58 -14.98
CA SER A 284 18.10 -11.45 -14.89
C SER A 284 18.25 -12.17 -13.54
N GLY A 285 17.40 -11.83 -12.55
CA GLY A 285 17.45 -12.40 -11.20
C GLY A 285 18.49 -11.77 -10.28
N ASN A 286 19.21 -10.76 -10.75
CA ASN A 286 20.18 -9.99 -9.97
C ASN A 286 19.55 -8.64 -9.60
N ASP A 287 18.99 -8.53 -8.41
CA ASP A 287 18.43 -7.26 -7.90
C ASP A 287 19.55 -6.28 -7.46
N VAL A 288 20.55 -6.06 -8.32
CA VAL A 288 21.70 -5.17 -8.08
C VAL A 288 21.69 -3.99 -9.04
N CYS A 289 22.18 -2.84 -8.58
CA CYS A 289 22.24 -1.59 -9.35
C CYS A 289 23.57 -1.35 -10.04
N GLU A 290 24.66 -1.92 -9.54
CA GLU A 290 26.02 -1.66 -10.01
C GLU A 290 26.19 -1.75 -11.53
N PRO A 291 25.64 -2.75 -12.26
CA PRO A 291 25.77 -2.86 -13.71
C PRO A 291 25.24 -1.65 -14.50
N TYR A 292 24.31 -0.89 -13.92
CA TYR A 292 23.83 0.34 -14.57
C TYR A 292 24.94 1.38 -14.76
N ALA A 293 25.84 1.53 -13.78
CA ALA A 293 26.97 2.48 -13.88
C ALA A 293 28.05 2.03 -14.88
N GLU A 294 28.10 0.74 -15.18
CA GLU A 294 28.98 0.20 -16.22
C GLU A 294 28.41 0.46 -17.62
N GLU A 295 27.06 0.40 -17.77
CA GLU A 295 26.37 0.56 -19.04
C GLU A 295 26.23 2.05 -19.45
N PHE A 296 25.93 2.93 -18.50
CA PHE A 296 25.63 4.33 -18.79
C PHE A 296 26.72 5.27 -18.30
N GLU A 297 27.43 5.90 -19.24
CA GLU A 297 28.48 6.88 -18.94
C GLU A 297 27.96 8.08 -18.15
N GLY A 298 28.68 8.46 -17.11
CA GLY A 298 28.33 9.58 -16.22
C GLY A 298 27.50 9.17 -15.00
N ALA A 299 26.97 7.94 -14.96
CA ALA A 299 26.35 7.38 -13.78
C ALA A 299 27.42 6.90 -12.78
N THR A 300 27.14 7.05 -11.48
CA THR A 300 28.04 6.61 -10.41
C THR A 300 27.29 5.68 -9.46
N PHE A 301 27.91 4.54 -9.13
CA PHE A 301 27.40 3.62 -8.13
C PHE A 301 27.99 3.91 -6.75
N TYR A 302 27.14 3.86 -5.71
CA TYR A 302 27.50 4.06 -4.31
C TYR A 302 27.11 2.82 -3.51
N GLU A 303 28.08 1.94 -3.29
CA GLU A 303 27.88 0.66 -2.59
C GLU A 303 27.40 0.86 -1.15
N GLY A 304 26.40 0.09 -0.75
CA GLY A 304 25.85 0.03 0.61
C GLY A 304 25.18 1.30 1.11
N LYS A 305 25.03 2.32 0.25
CA LYS A 305 24.43 3.60 0.62
C LYS A 305 22.99 3.74 0.11
N LYS A 306 22.27 4.72 0.69
CA LYS A 306 20.92 5.13 0.30
C LYS A 306 20.96 6.44 -0.49
N PRO A 307 19.98 6.73 -1.36
CA PRO A 307 20.03 7.90 -2.24
C PRO A 307 19.71 9.25 -1.56
N TRP A 308 19.46 9.27 -0.25
CA TRP A 308 18.95 10.46 0.45
C TRP A 308 20.00 11.55 0.68
N GLU A 309 21.28 11.25 0.48
CA GLU A 309 22.36 12.26 0.49
C GLU A 309 22.39 13.12 -0.79
N VAL A 310 21.73 12.67 -1.87
CA VAL A 310 21.68 13.39 -3.15
C VAL A 310 20.76 14.60 -3.04
N LYS A 311 21.26 15.77 -3.45
CA LYS A 311 20.45 16.98 -3.46
C LYS A 311 19.44 16.94 -4.58
N VAL A 312 18.15 16.85 -4.22
CA VAL A 312 17.01 16.77 -5.13
C VAL A 312 15.85 17.64 -4.65
N ASP A 313 14.93 17.92 -5.56
CA ASP A 313 13.69 18.63 -5.24
C ASP A 313 12.65 17.72 -4.60
N ILE A 314 12.58 16.45 -5.02
CA ILE A 314 11.55 15.48 -4.61
C ILE A 314 12.23 14.19 -4.19
N ALA A 315 11.86 13.64 -3.03
CA ALA A 315 12.33 12.36 -2.52
C ALA A 315 11.18 11.37 -2.37
N LEU A 316 11.28 10.21 -3.02
CA LEU A 316 10.27 9.16 -3.06
C LEU A 316 10.82 7.83 -2.55
N PRO A 317 10.64 7.49 -1.26
CA PRO A 317 10.96 6.15 -0.78
C PRO A 317 9.99 5.13 -1.38
N CYS A 318 10.51 4.23 -2.23
CA CYS A 318 9.75 3.25 -2.99
C CYS A 318 10.17 1.79 -2.72
N ALA A 319 11.07 1.55 -1.76
CA ALA A 319 11.65 0.23 -1.52
C ALA A 319 10.97 -0.51 -0.37
N THR A 320 11.33 -0.17 0.87
CA THR A 320 10.94 -0.94 2.05
C THR A 320 10.44 -0.05 3.18
N GLN A 321 9.82 -0.70 4.17
CA GLN A 321 9.40 -0.04 5.39
C GLN A 321 10.61 0.52 6.15
N ASN A 322 10.46 1.74 6.72
CA ASN A 322 11.46 2.43 7.55
C ASN A 322 12.84 2.63 6.88
N GLU A 323 12.86 2.69 5.56
CA GLU A 323 14.10 2.88 4.81
C GLU A 323 14.70 4.29 4.97
N LEU A 324 13.87 5.30 5.22
CA LEU A 324 14.28 6.69 5.44
C LEU A 324 14.15 7.00 6.93
N ASN A 325 15.28 7.17 7.61
CA ASN A 325 15.36 7.41 9.04
C ASN A 325 15.52 8.91 9.40
N GLY A 326 15.70 9.22 10.69
CA GLY A 326 15.85 10.60 11.17
C GLY A 326 17.07 11.32 10.61
N ASP A 327 18.21 10.64 10.44
CA ASP A 327 19.43 11.23 9.86
C ASP A 327 19.25 11.51 8.37
N ASP A 328 18.57 10.60 7.64
CA ASP A 328 18.20 10.80 6.24
C ASP A 328 17.27 12.02 6.09
N ALA A 329 16.32 12.19 7.02
CA ALA A 329 15.44 13.36 7.03
C ALA A 329 16.21 14.67 7.26
N ASP A 330 17.17 14.68 8.17
CA ASP A 330 18.02 15.84 8.40
C ASP A 330 18.83 16.22 7.15
N MET A 331 19.34 15.24 6.41
CA MET A 331 20.04 15.48 5.12
C MET A 331 19.10 16.09 4.07
N LEU A 332 17.90 15.55 3.90
CA LEU A 332 16.92 16.06 2.94
C LEU A 332 16.47 17.49 3.28
N LEU A 333 16.25 17.79 4.57
CA LEU A 333 15.94 19.13 5.04
C LEU A 333 17.10 20.12 4.82
N ALA A 334 18.33 19.71 5.12
CA ALA A 334 19.54 20.51 4.87
C ALA A 334 19.73 20.80 3.38
N ASN A 335 19.42 19.84 2.52
CA ASN A 335 19.45 19.96 1.06
C ASN A 335 18.31 20.82 0.48
N LYS A 336 17.36 21.25 1.33
CA LYS A 336 16.15 22.02 0.94
C LYS A 336 15.28 21.28 -0.08
N THR A 337 15.16 19.96 0.09
CA THR A 337 14.22 19.14 -0.69
C THR A 337 12.81 19.71 -0.50
N LEU A 338 12.07 19.92 -1.58
CA LEU A 338 10.75 20.57 -1.54
C LEU A 338 9.68 19.63 -0.99
N CYS A 339 9.75 18.34 -1.38
CA CYS A 339 8.70 17.37 -1.14
C CYS A 339 9.29 16.01 -0.80
N VAL A 340 8.71 15.35 0.20
CA VAL A 340 8.94 13.93 0.52
C VAL A 340 7.60 13.22 0.52
N ALA A 341 7.45 12.15 -0.26
CA ALA A 341 6.22 11.38 -0.34
C ALA A 341 6.49 9.88 -0.27
N GLU A 342 5.90 9.20 0.71
CA GLU A 342 6.06 7.76 0.88
C GLU A 342 5.32 6.99 -0.21
N VAL A 343 6.05 6.29 -1.06
CA VAL A 343 5.45 5.38 -2.06
C VAL A 343 5.42 3.95 -1.54
N SER A 344 6.43 3.55 -0.79
CA SER A 344 6.38 2.30 0.00
C SER A 344 5.45 2.44 1.21
N ASN A 345 5.00 1.32 1.76
CA ASN A 345 4.24 1.34 3.01
C ASN A 345 5.16 1.70 4.18
N MET A 346 4.85 2.80 4.88
CA MET A 346 5.65 3.32 6.00
C MET A 346 7.13 3.46 5.62
N GLY A 347 7.45 4.12 4.51
CA GLY A 347 8.81 4.28 4.00
C GLY A 347 9.73 5.07 4.93
N CYS A 348 9.16 5.98 5.73
CA CYS A 348 9.86 6.79 6.71
C CYS A 348 9.66 6.25 8.13
N THR A 349 10.66 6.39 8.99
CA THR A 349 10.49 6.15 10.42
C THR A 349 9.62 7.25 11.05
N ALA A 350 9.00 6.97 12.20
CA ALA A 350 8.21 7.96 12.94
C ALA A 350 9.04 9.23 13.24
N GLU A 351 10.30 9.05 13.64
CA GLU A 351 11.24 10.17 13.86
C GLU A 351 11.41 11.04 12.61
N ALA A 352 11.59 10.43 11.44
CA ALA A 352 11.72 11.16 10.18
C ALA A 352 10.44 11.95 9.85
N VAL A 353 9.27 11.33 10.02
CA VAL A 353 7.97 11.97 9.81
C VAL A 353 7.80 13.18 10.73
N ASP A 354 8.11 13.03 12.02
CA ASP A 354 8.02 14.11 13.00
C ASP A 354 8.93 15.28 12.64
N LYS A 355 10.16 15.03 12.16
CA LYS A 355 11.10 16.05 11.69
C LYS A 355 10.55 16.80 10.47
N PHE A 356 9.97 16.10 9.50
CA PHE A 356 9.37 16.74 8.32
C PHE A 356 8.18 17.63 8.69
N ILE A 357 7.28 17.14 9.55
CA ILE A 357 6.12 17.94 10.02
C ILE A 357 6.58 19.16 10.81
N ALA A 358 7.52 18.99 11.74
CA ALA A 358 8.05 20.09 12.56
C ALA A 358 8.75 21.17 11.72
N ALA A 359 9.39 20.79 10.63
CA ALA A 359 10.02 21.71 9.68
C ALA A 359 9.05 22.39 8.71
N GLY A 360 7.76 22.01 8.73
CA GLY A 360 6.77 22.51 7.75
C GLY A 360 7.02 22.00 6.32
N GLN A 361 7.68 20.85 6.19
CA GLN A 361 8.01 20.22 4.92
C GLN A 361 6.75 19.73 4.23
N LEU A 362 6.70 19.77 2.88
CA LEU A 362 5.69 19.05 2.11
C LEU A 362 5.96 17.55 2.26
N PHE A 363 5.26 16.93 3.18
CA PHE A 363 5.36 15.49 3.45
C PHE A 363 4.01 14.82 3.29
N ALA A 364 3.95 13.69 2.60
CA ALA A 364 2.74 12.92 2.41
C ALA A 364 2.92 11.44 2.78
N PRO A 365 1.94 10.86 3.54
CA PRO A 365 2.04 9.50 4.06
C PRO A 365 1.71 8.44 3.01
N GLY A 366 2.29 7.25 3.17
CA GLY A 366 2.11 6.13 2.25
C GLY A 366 0.66 5.75 2.01
N LYS A 367 -0.19 5.75 3.04
CA LYS A 367 -1.61 5.36 2.89
C LYS A 367 -2.39 6.24 1.88
N ALA A 368 -1.98 7.48 1.68
CA ALA A 368 -2.56 8.36 0.67
C ALA A 368 -1.79 8.24 -0.67
N VAL A 369 -0.47 8.37 -0.62
CA VAL A 369 0.39 8.42 -1.81
C VAL A 369 0.38 7.10 -2.59
N ASN A 370 0.46 5.96 -1.91
CA ASN A 370 0.53 4.65 -2.57
C ASN A 370 -0.83 3.98 -2.82
N ALA A 371 -1.92 4.72 -2.64
CA ALA A 371 -3.27 4.19 -2.85
C ALA A 371 -3.58 3.77 -4.30
N GLY A 372 -2.74 4.14 -5.25
CA GLY A 372 -2.92 3.79 -6.67
C GLY A 372 -3.03 2.29 -6.92
N GLY A 373 -2.29 1.47 -6.19
CA GLY A 373 -2.36 0.02 -6.29
C GLY A 373 -3.74 -0.54 -5.89
N VAL A 374 -4.27 -0.13 -4.75
CA VAL A 374 -5.60 -0.56 -4.31
C VAL A 374 -6.73 0.10 -5.12
N ALA A 375 -6.53 1.33 -5.57
CA ALA A 375 -7.47 2.00 -6.49
C ALA A 375 -7.62 1.19 -7.79
N THR A 376 -6.53 0.78 -8.42
CA THR A 376 -6.58 -0.06 -9.63
C THR A 376 -7.18 -1.44 -9.34
N SER A 377 -6.97 -2.00 -8.15
CA SER A 377 -7.69 -3.20 -7.73
C SER A 377 -9.21 -2.99 -7.68
N GLY A 378 -9.66 -1.85 -7.18
CA GLY A 378 -11.08 -1.47 -7.21
C GLY A 378 -11.62 -1.27 -8.63
N LEU A 379 -10.81 -0.71 -9.53
CA LEU A 379 -11.16 -0.61 -10.95
C LEU A 379 -11.23 -1.99 -11.62
N GLU A 380 -10.37 -2.93 -11.24
CA GLU A 380 -10.47 -4.34 -11.68
C GLU A 380 -11.79 -4.98 -11.22
N MET A 381 -12.18 -4.77 -9.97
CA MET A 381 -13.48 -5.23 -9.46
C MET A 381 -14.65 -4.64 -10.26
N THR A 382 -14.59 -3.36 -10.59
CA THR A 382 -15.62 -2.69 -11.41
C THR A 382 -15.70 -3.30 -12.81
N GLN A 383 -14.57 -3.49 -13.49
CA GLN A 383 -14.51 -4.15 -14.79
C GLN A 383 -15.07 -5.57 -14.73
N ASN A 384 -14.76 -6.32 -13.67
CA ASN A 384 -15.29 -7.67 -13.47
C ASN A 384 -16.82 -7.67 -13.29
N SER A 385 -17.38 -6.73 -12.52
CA SER A 385 -18.83 -6.58 -12.34
C SER A 385 -19.54 -6.24 -13.64
N MET A 386 -18.94 -5.39 -14.46
CA MET A 386 -19.45 -5.01 -15.78
C MET A 386 -19.24 -6.10 -16.85
N ARG A 387 -18.32 -7.03 -16.62
CA ARG A 387 -17.82 -8.03 -17.59
C ARG A 387 -17.23 -7.36 -18.86
N LEU A 388 -16.58 -6.24 -18.67
CA LEU A 388 -15.87 -5.47 -19.70
C LEU A 388 -14.43 -5.23 -19.26
N SER A 389 -13.56 -4.98 -20.23
CA SER A 389 -12.20 -4.52 -20.00
C SER A 389 -12.04 -3.10 -20.51
N TRP A 390 -11.43 -2.24 -19.73
CA TRP A 390 -11.06 -0.89 -20.12
C TRP A 390 -9.68 -0.86 -20.76
N SER A 391 -9.48 0.10 -21.67
CA SER A 391 -8.16 0.41 -22.22
C SER A 391 -7.22 0.97 -21.15
N GLY A 392 -5.92 0.97 -21.42
CA GLY A 392 -4.93 1.58 -20.54
C GLY A 392 -5.20 3.05 -20.26
N ALA A 393 -5.64 3.80 -21.28
CA ALA A 393 -5.99 5.22 -21.16
C ALA A 393 -7.20 5.44 -20.23
N GLU A 394 -8.24 4.62 -20.33
CA GLU A 394 -9.41 4.71 -19.44
C GLU A 394 -9.08 4.38 -17.99
N VAL A 395 -8.24 3.37 -17.74
CA VAL A 395 -7.79 3.03 -16.38
C VAL A 395 -6.92 4.15 -15.81
N ASP A 396 -6.00 4.70 -16.61
CA ASP A 396 -5.10 5.77 -16.18
C ASP A 396 -5.85 7.06 -15.85
N GLU A 397 -6.83 7.46 -16.66
CA GLU A 397 -7.70 8.62 -16.39
C GLU A 397 -8.47 8.47 -15.08
N LYS A 398 -9.04 7.28 -14.83
CA LYS A 398 -9.74 6.97 -13.57
C LYS A 398 -8.80 6.97 -12.37
N LEU A 399 -7.61 6.40 -12.53
CA LEU A 399 -6.58 6.41 -11.50
C LEU A 399 -6.16 7.84 -11.15
N HIS A 400 -5.92 8.68 -12.15
CA HIS A 400 -5.60 10.10 -11.95
C HIS A 400 -6.70 10.82 -11.17
N THR A 401 -7.96 10.64 -11.56
CA THR A 401 -9.11 11.22 -10.86
C THR A 401 -9.20 10.75 -9.41
N ILE A 402 -9.01 9.46 -9.14
CA ILE A 402 -9.03 8.93 -7.77
C ILE A 402 -7.92 9.56 -6.93
N MET A 403 -6.70 9.65 -7.45
CA MET A 403 -5.58 10.23 -6.71
C MET A 403 -5.76 11.72 -6.44
N ALA A 404 -6.33 12.48 -7.38
CA ALA A 404 -6.71 13.88 -7.17
C ALA A 404 -7.74 14.03 -6.06
N ASN A 405 -8.76 13.17 -6.03
CA ASN A 405 -9.77 13.16 -4.96
C ASN A 405 -9.17 12.81 -3.59
N ILE A 406 -8.24 11.86 -3.54
CA ILE A 406 -7.52 11.53 -2.28
C ILE A 406 -6.75 12.76 -1.78
N HIS A 407 -6.02 13.43 -2.67
CA HIS A 407 -5.29 14.65 -2.33
C HIS A 407 -6.23 15.73 -1.80
N GLU A 408 -7.34 16.00 -2.47
CA GLU A 408 -8.34 16.98 -2.05
C GLU A 408 -8.88 16.69 -0.64
N GLN A 409 -9.20 15.42 -0.34
CA GLN A 409 -9.64 15.02 1.00
C GLN A 409 -8.55 15.24 2.06
N CYS A 410 -7.30 14.92 1.74
CA CYS A 410 -6.17 15.18 2.63
C CYS A 410 -6.00 16.69 2.92
N VAL A 411 -6.13 17.54 1.90
CA VAL A 411 -6.08 19.00 2.07
C VAL A 411 -7.24 19.50 2.94
N LYS A 412 -8.46 19.04 2.65
CA LYS A 412 -9.67 19.45 3.40
C LYS A 412 -9.54 19.25 4.91
N TYR A 413 -9.00 18.08 5.32
CA TYR A 413 -8.90 17.71 6.74
C TYR A 413 -7.52 17.99 7.35
N GLY A 414 -6.49 18.25 6.54
CA GLY A 414 -5.13 18.48 6.99
C GLY A 414 -4.72 19.95 7.06
N LYS A 415 -5.52 20.87 6.50
CA LYS A 415 -5.19 22.30 6.50
C LYS A 415 -5.24 22.88 7.90
N GLU A 416 -4.14 23.48 8.34
CA GLU A 416 -3.99 24.11 9.64
C GLU A 416 -4.21 25.64 9.58
N PRO A 417 -4.46 26.31 10.73
CA PRO A 417 -4.73 27.75 10.76
C PRO A 417 -3.59 28.61 10.19
N ASN A 418 -2.35 28.14 10.26
CA ASN A 418 -1.17 28.81 9.71
C ASN A 418 -0.99 28.63 8.19
N GLY A 419 -1.91 27.89 7.55
CA GLY A 419 -1.86 27.58 6.13
C GLY A 419 -1.07 26.33 5.77
N TYR A 420 -0.37 25.70 6.73
CA TYR A 420 0.30 24.42 6.52
C TYR A 420 -0.72 23.31 6.27
N ILE A 421 -0.38 22.37 5.38
CA ILE A 421 -1.20 21.19 5.13
C ILE A 421 -0.48 19.98 5.71
N ASN A 422 -1.01 19.46 6.80
CA ASN A 422 -0.55 18.23 7.41
C ASN A 422 -1.25 17.05 6.74
N TYR A 423 -0.63 16.48 5.71
CA TYR A 423 -1.19 15.37 4.93
C TYR A 423 -1.34 14.08 5.74
N VAL A 424 -0.53 13.87 6.77
CA VAL A 424 -0.65 12.70 7.68
C VAL A 424 -1.97 12.80 8.45
N LYS A 425 -2.19 13.94 9.11
CA LYS A 425 -3.43 14.25 9.83
C LYS A 425 -4.64 14.22 8.87
N GLY A 426 -4.48 14.82 7.70
CA GLY A 426 -5.53 14.89 6.67
C GLY A 426 -5.96 13.51 6.19
N ALA A 427 -5.03 12.63 5.88
CA ALA A 427 -5.34 11.26 5.43
C ALA A 427 -6.04 10.44 6.53
N ASN A 428 -5.53 10.49 7.77
CA ASN A 428 -6.13 9.75 8.87
C ASN A 428 -7.57 10.23 9.18
N ILE A 429 -7.79 11.53 9.25
CA ILE A 429 -9.11 12.10 9.54
C ILE A 429 -10.07 11.84 8.38
N ALA A 430 -9.66 12.03 7.12
CA ALA A 430 -10.51 11.79 5.96
C ALA A 430 -11.01 10.34 5.90
N GLY A 431 -10.11 9.37 6.07
CA GLY A 431 -10.46 7.95 6.11
C GLY A 431 -11.39 7.61 7.27
N PHE A 432 -11.05 8.08 8.47
CA PHE A 432 -11.88 7.88 9.66
C PHE A 432 -13.29 8.44 9.49
N MET A 433 -13.43 9.70 9.09
CA MET A 433 -14.73 10.37 8.97
C MET A 433 -15.64 9.65 7.99
N LYS A 434 -15.10 9.18 6.86
CA LYS A 434 -15.89 8.45 5.88
C LYS A 434 -16.43 7.13 6.46
N VAL A 435 -15.56 6.35 7.14
CA VAL A 435 -15.96 5.09 7.78
C VAL A 435 -16.95 5.34 8.91
N ALA A 436 -16.69 6.32 9.79
CA ALA A 436 -17.56 6.65 10.91
C ALA A 436 -18.97 7.07 10.46
N HIS A 437 -19.06 7.95 9.45
CA HIS A 437 -20.37 8.34 8.89
C HIS A 437 -21.12 7.17 8.25
N ALA A 438 -20.43 6.27 7.54
CA ALA A 438 -21.07 5.07 6.99
C ALA A 438 -21.58 4.14 8.10
N MET A 439 -20.78 3.91 9.15
CA MET A 439 -21.20 3.12 10.32
C MET A 439 -22.39 3.74 11.03
N MET A 440 -22.43 5.07 11.15
CA MET A 440 -23.58 5.80 11.73
C MET A 440 -24.85 5.61 10.88
N ALA A 441 -24.73 5.79 9.56
CA ALA A 441 -25.86 5.70 8.64
C ALA A 441 -26.46 4.29 8.57
N GLN A 442 -25.64 3.25 8.72
CA GLN A 442 -26.06 1.84 8.68
C GLN A 442 -26.60 1.34 10.02
N GLY A 443 -26.44 2.09 11.10
CA GLY A 443 -26.93 1.73 12.43
C GLY A 443 -26.02 0.78 13.20
N ILE A 444 -26.62 -0.02 14.06
CA ILE A 444 -25.87 -1.00 14.89
C ILE A 444 -26.14 -2.39 14.32
N VAL A 445 -25.19 -2.85 13.54
CA VAL A 445 -25.19 -4.15 12.84
C VAL A 445 -23.96 -4.95 13.19
#